data_aa56ff759c9230c2d400625cc9d74316
#
_entry.id   aa56ff759c9230c2d400625cc9d74316
#
_cell.length_a   1.000
_cell.length_b   1.000
_cell.length_c   1.000
_cell.angle_alpha   90.00
_cell.angle_beta   90.00
_cell.angle_gamma   90.00
#
_symmetry.space_group_name_H-M   'P 1'
#
loop_
_entity.id
_entity.type
_entity.pdbx_description
1 polymer ?
#
loop_
_entity_poly.entity_id
_entity_poly.type
_entity_poly.pdbx_seq_one_letter_code
_entity_poly.pdbx_strand_id
1 'polypeptide(L)'
;MIAQLAKSTIHFMGVGISGGESGARFGPSIMPGGPKEVYERVQPMLEAISAKVNSKPCVTWLGSGSAGHYVKMVHNGIEYALMQLISESYQLLKESGGLSNDELHALFSKWNSGILHSFLIEITADIFAQKDELTNNRLIDMILDSAHQKGTGAWASEDAMKLQVPDPVIDIAVSMRDLSAYKKERQIAEKI
;
A
#
# COMPACT_ATOMS: atom_id res chain seq x y z
N MET A 1 -16.99 15.79 -13.47
CA MET A 1 -17.32 14.56 -14.22
C MET A 1 -18.68 13.98 -13.81
N ILE A 2 -18.90 13.54 -12.57
CA ILE A 2 -20.20 12.94 -12.11
C ILE A 2 -21.39 13.84 -12.47
N ALA A 3 -21.36 15.12 -12.07
CA ALA A 3 -22.44 16.09 -12.35
C ALA A 3 -22.65 16.39 -13.85
N GLN A 4 -21.63 16.20 -14.68
CA GLN A 4 -21.75 16.36 -16.14
C GLN A 4 -22.41 15.13 -16.78
N LEU A 5 -22.00 13.93 -16.37
CA LEU A 5 -22.52 12.67 -16.88
C LEU A 5 -23.98 12.42 -16.45
N ALA A 6 -24.34 12.87 -15.24
CA ALA A 6 -25.71 12.79 -14.74
C ALA A 6 -26.75 13.49 -15.64
N LYS A 7 -26.31 14.49 -16.46
CA LYS A 7 -27.17 15.16 -17.44
C LYS A 7 -27.43 14.32 -18.70
N SER A 8 -26.72 13.22 -18.87
CA SER A 8 -26.71 12.41 -20.11
C SER A 8 -27.15 10.98 -19.89
N THR A 9 -27.94 10.66 -18.88
CA THR A 9 -28.36 9.27 -18.53
C THR A 9 -27.21 8.26 -18.38
N ILE A 10 -25.94 8.75 -18.27
CA ILE A 10 -24.76 7.91 -18.07
C ILE A 10 -24.47 7.85 -16.58
N HIS A 11 -24.44 6.64 -16.07
CA HIS A 11 -24.05 6.40 -14.69
C HIS A 11 -22.54 6.26 -14.57
N PHE A 12 -21.96 6.93 -13.58
CA PHE A 12 -20.54 6.87 -13.29
C PHE A 12 -20.32 6.19 -11.94
N MET A 13 -19.39 5.25 -11.92
CA MET A 13 -18.89 4.60 -10.70
C MET A 13 -17.42 4.93 -10.50
N GLY A 14 -17.07 5.41 -9.32
CA GLY A 14 -15.68 5.59 -8.89
C GLY A 14 -15.19 4.31 -8.23
N VAL A 15 -14.34 3.54 -8.93
CA VAL A 15 -13.90 2.22 -8.45
C VAL A 15 -12.41 2.26 -8.13
N GLY A 16 -12.07 2.06 -6.85
CA GLY A 16 -10.70 1.82 -6.41
C GLY A 16 -10.33 0.34 -6.60
N ILE A 17 -9.08 0.07 -6.97
CA ILE A 17 -8.56 -1.29 -7.16
C ILE A 17 -7.23 -1.43 -6.45
N SER A 18 -7.02 -2.53 -5.73
CA SER A 18 -5.78 -2.89 -5.07
C SER A 18 -5.36 -4.32 -5.40
N GLY A 19 -4.05 -4.55 -5.60
CA GLY A 19 -3.50 -5.86 -5.90
C GLY A 19 -2.31 -5.84 -6.86
N GLY A 20 -1.99 -4.70 -7.46
CA GLY A 20 -0.88 -4.56 -8.40
C GLY A 20 -1.00 -5.51 -9.59
N GLU A 21 0.14 -5.96 -10.13
CA GLU A 21 0.21 -6.89 -11.27
C GLU A 21 -0.39 -8.26 -10.91
N SER A 22 -0.07 -8.78 -9.75
CA SER A 22 -0.62 -10.06 -9.26
C SER A 22 -2.14 -9.99 -9.12
N GLY A 23 -2.66 -8.91 -8.53
CA GLY A 23 -4.11 -8.70 -8.42
C GLY A 23 -4.78 -8.57 -9.78
N ALA A 24 -4.17 -7.88 -10.74
CA ALA A 24 -4.70 -7.80 -12.10
C ALA A 24 -4.82 -9.17 -12.78
N ARG A 25 -3.91 -10.09 -12.45
CA ARG A 25 -3.85 -11.43 -13.05
C ARG A 25 -4.73 -12.46 -12.33
N PHE A 26 -4.79 -12.42 -11.00
CA PHE A 26 -5.39 -13.47 -10.17
C PHE A 26 -6.61 -13.01 -9.37
N GLY A 27 -6.96 -11.74 -9.45
CA GLY A 27 -8.08 -11.13 -8.75
C GLY A 27 -7.64 -10.02 -7.80
N PRO A 28 -8.11 -8.78 -8.00
CA PRO A 28 -7.82 -7.65 -7.11
C PRO A 28 -8.86 -7.53 -5.99
N SER A 29 -8.54 -6.75 -4.96
CA SER A 29 -9.56 -6.14 -4.10
C SER A 29 -10.20 -4.96 -4.82
N ILE A 30 -11.53 -4.91 -4.84
CA ILE A 30 -12.30 -3.94 -5.63
C ILE A 30 -13.16 -3.09 -4.69
N MET A 31 -13.07 -1.77 -4.84
CA MET A 31 -13.69 -0.76 -3.97
C MET A 31 -14.66 0.10 -4.79
N PRO A 32 -15.87 -0.39 -5.12
CA PRO A 32 -16.85 0.35 -5.92
C PRO A 32 -17.58 1.42 -5.10
N GLY A 33 -17.65 2.64 -5.66
CA GLY A 33 -18.52 3.73 -5.23
C GLY A 33 -19.40 4.22 -6.36
N GLY A 34 -20.53 4.82 -6.05
CA GLY A 34 -21.50 5.31 -7.03
C GLY A 34 -22.93 4.97 -6.67
N PRO A 35 -23.91 5.13 -7.60
CA PRO A 35 -25.28 4.77 -7.34
C PRO A 35 -25.40 3.27 -7.03
N LYS A 36 -26.11 2.93 -5.96
CA LYS A 36 -26.22 1.55 -5.48
C LYS A 36 -26.88 0.63 -6.49
N GLU A 37 -27.91 1.10 -7.14
CA GLU A 37 -28.63 0.38 -8.18
C GLU A 37 -27.77 0.05 -9.41
N VAL A 38 -26.75 0.88 -9.68
CA VAL A 38 -25.79 0.63 -10.76
C VAL A 38 -24.78 -0.42 -10.31
N TYR A 39 -24.31 -0.33 -9.06
CA TYR A 39 -23.46 -1.37 -8.47
C TYR A 39 -24.12 -2.75 -8.51
N GLU A 40 -25.37 -2.85 -8.09
CA GLU A 40 -26.14 -4.12 -8.08
C GLU A 40 -26.20 -4.78 -9.46
N ARG A 41 -26.25 -3.99 -10.53
CA ARG A 41 -26.23 -4.51 -11.91
C ARG A 41 -24.90 -5.11 -12.34
N VAL A 42 -23.79 -4.58 -11.83
CA VAL A 42 -22.43 -5.03 -12.19
C VAL A 42 -21.78 -5.90 -11.11
N GLN A 43 -22.42 -6.01 -9.94
CA GLN A 43 -21.93 -6.78 -8.81
C GLN A 43 -21.47 -8.20 -9.17
N PRO A 44 -22.29 -9.03 -9.90
CA PRO A 44 -21.86 -10.39 -10.23
C PRO A 44 -20.57 -10.44 -11.03
N MET A 45 -20.36 -9.47 -11.93
CA MET A 45 -19.14 -9.37 -12.73
C MET A 45 -17.93 -8.98 -11.83
N LEU A 46 -18.10 -8.00 -10.94
CA LEU A 46 -17.06 -7.56 -10.03
C LEU A 46 -16.69 -8.67 -9.03
N GLU A 47 -17.67 -9.41 -8.52
CA GLU A 47 -17.43 -10.56 -7.65
C GLU A 47 -16.68 -11.68 -8.36
N ALA A 48 -16.97 -11.91 -9.64
CA ALA A 48 -16.31 -12.96 -10.43
C ALA A 48 -14.82 -12.70 -10.61
N ILE A 49 -14.43 -11.43 -10.82
CA ILE A 49 -13.05 -11.03 -11.10
C ILE A 49 -12.25 -10.64 -9.85
N SER A 50 -12.89 -10.49 -8.69
CA SER A 50 -12.21 -10.10 -7.46
C SER A 50 -11.43 -11.23 -6.82
N ALA A 51 -10.42 -10.90 -6.00
CA ALA A 51 -9.81 -11.82 -5.06
C ALA A 51 -10.87 -12.44 -4.13
N LYS A 52 -10.57 -13.63 -3.61
CA LYS A 52 -11.46 -14.33 -2.67
C LYS A 52 -10.70 -14.74 -1.42
N VAL A 53 -11.25 -14.41 -0.27
CA VAL A 53 -10.75 -14.84 1.04
C VAL A 53 -11.85 -15.68 1.71
N ASN A 54 -11.52 -16.91 2.07
CA ASN A 54 -12.50 -17.88 2.60
C ASN A 54 -13.74 -18.01 1.70
N SER A 55 -13.53 -18.08 0.39
CA SER A 55 -14.56 -18.14 -0.67
C SER A 55 -15.45 -16.90 -0.78
N LYS A 56 -15.18 -15.83 -0.03
CA LYS A 56 -15.90 -14.56 -0.13
C LYS A 56 -15.17 -13.60 -1.05
N PRO A 57 -15.86 -12.95 -2.00
CA PRO A 57 -15.24 -11.99 -2.89
C PRO A 57 -14.79 -10.72 -2.16
N CYS A 58 -13.60 -10.22 -2.48
CA CYS A 58 -13.05 -8.99 -1.94
C CYS A 58 -13.59 -7.77 -2.69
N VAL A 59 -14.90 -7.62 -2.69
CA VAL A 59 -15.61 -6.50 -3.29
C VAL A 59 -16.88 -6.21 -2.49
N THR A 60 -17.15 -4.93 -2.23
CA THR A 60 -18.41 -4.47 -1.64
C THR A 60 -18.66 -3.03 -2.02
N TRP A 61 -19.92 -2.63 -2.10
CA TRP A 61 -20.29 -1.24 -2.32
C TRP A 61 -19.91 -0.37 -1.10
N LEU A 62 -19.16 0.71 -1.36
CA LEU A 62 -18.58 1.55 -0.30
C LEU A 62 -19.30 2.89 -0.08
N GLY A 63 -20.30 3.18 -0.89
CA GLY A 63 -21.04 4.42 -0.77
C GLY A 63 -21.29 5.12 -2.09
N SER A 64 -21.99 6.24 -2.04
CA SER A 64 -22.33 7.04 -3.21
C SER A 64 -21.14 7.83 -3.78
N GLY A 65 -21.30 8.38 -4.97
CA GLY A 65 -20.33 9.27 -5.59
C GLY A 65 -18.99 8.61 -5.85
N SER A 66 -17.90 9.23 -5.35
CA SER A 66 -16.53 8.74 -5.50
C SER A 66 -16.00 7.97 -4.28
N ALA A 67 -16.89 7.44 -3.44
CA ALA A 67 -16.49 6.75 -2.19
C ALA A 67 -15.44 5.65 -2.42
N GLY A 68 -15.52 4.91 -3.52
CA GLY A 68 -14.53 3.88 -3.85
C GLY A 68 -13.13 4.43 -4.10
N HIS A 69 -13.02 5.57 -4.78
CA HIS A 69 -11.73 6.25 -4.95
C HIS A 69 -11.20 6.80 -3.62
N TYR A 70 -12.08 7.34 -2.78
CA TYR A 70 -11.71 7.86 -1.47
C TYR A 70 -11.15 6.76 -0.57
N VAL A 71 -11.87 5.64 -0.46
CA VAL A 71 -11.40 4.48 0.32
C VAL A 71 -10.06 3.97 -0.21
N LYS A 72 -9.85 3.92 -1.54
CA LYS A 72 -8.57 3.50 -2.11
C LYS A 72 -7.43 4.48 -1.78
N MET A 73 -7.71 5.78 -1.75
CA MET A 73 -6.74 6.80 -1.35
C MET A 73 -6.31 6.60 0.11
N VAL A 74 -7.27 6.47 1.03
CA VAL A 74 -7.01 6.23 2.46
C VAL A 74 -6.27 4.89 2.67
N HIS A 75 -6.70 3.84 1.99
CA HIS A 75 -6.00 2.54 1.99
C HIS A 75 -4.52 2.69 1.63
N ASN A 76 -4.20 3.44 0.59
CA ASN A 76 -2.81 3.67 0.20
C ASN A 76 -2.03 4.47 1.25
N GLY A 77 -2.66 5.48 1.89
CA GLY A 77 -2.05 6.19 3.01
C GLY A 77 -1.68 5.25 4.16
N ILE A 78 -2.59 4.36 4.54
CA ILE A 78 -2.36 3.35 5.58
C ILE A 78 -1.23 2.39 5.15
N GLU A 79 -1.19 1.95 3.90
CA GLU A 79 -0.09 1.12 3.39
C GLU A 79 1.27 1.84 3.48
N TYR A 80 1.33 3.15 3.20
CA TYR A 80 2.55 3.94 3.39
C TYR A 80 3.00 3.92 4.84
N ALA A 81 2.08 4.12 5.79
CA ALA A 81 2.36 4.06 7.21
C ALA A 81 2.90 2.69 7.65
N LEU A 82 2.27 1.61 7.21
CA LEU A 82 2.71 0.24 7.49
C LEU A 82 4.11 -0.05 6.92
N MET A 83 4.38 0.38 5.69
CA MET A 83 5.70 0.21 5.08
C MET A 83 6.78 1.04 5.80
N GLN A 84 6.45 2.23 6.30
CA GLN A 84 7.35 3.03 7.12
C GLN A 84 7.69 2.31 8.44
N LEU A 85 6.69 1.79 9.14
CA LEU A 85 6.90 1.02 10.38
C LEU A 85 7.75 -0.25 10.15
N ILE A 86 7.53 -0.94 9.02
CA ILE A 86 8.36 -2.09 8.63
C ILE A 86 9.81 -1.66 8.38
N SER A 87 10.02 -0.54 7.68
CA SER A 87 11.35 -0.01 7.39
C SER A 87 12.10 0.40 8.65
N GLU A 88 11.44 1.06 9.58
CA GLU A 88 12.03 1.44 10.88
C GLU A 88 12.35 0.20 11.73
N SER A 89 11.44 -0.78 11.74
CA SER A 89 11.70 -2.06 12.41
C SER A 89 12.91 -2.79 11.80
N TYR A 90 13.01 -2.81 10.48
CA TYR A 90 14.16 -3.35 9.76
C TYR A 90 15.46 -2.65 10.19
N GLN A 91 15.48 -1.33 10.18
CA GLN A 91 16.66 -0.54 10.54
C GLN A 91 17.10 -0.85 11.97
N LEU A 92 16.19 -0.84 12.93
CA LEU A 92 16.50 -1.16 14.33
C LEU A 92 17.05 -2.58 14.49
N LEU A 93 16.45 -3.55 13.84
CA LEU A 93 16.90 -4.95 13.91
C LEU A 93 18.24 -5.17 13.21
N LYS A 94 18.46 -4.52 12.08
CA LYS A 94 19.71 -4.61 11.29
C LYS A 94 20.85 -3.90 11.99
N GLU A 95 20.69 -2.62 12.32
CA GLU A 95 21.77 -1.76 12.80
C GLU A 95 22.00 -1.92 14.31
N SER A 96 20.96 -1.91 15.12
CA SER A 96 21.09 -2.03 16.57
C SER A 96 21.06 -3.48 17.06
N GLY A 97 20.26 -4.32 16.41
CA GLY A 97 20.17 -5.75 16.72
C GLY A 97 21.28 -6.60 16.09
N GLY A 98 21.95 -6.10 15.06
CA GLY A 98 22.99 -6.82 14.33
C GLY A 98 22.51 -8.03 13.54
N LEU A 99 21.20 -8.13 13.25
CA LEU A 99 20.63 -9.29 12.58
C LEU A 99 21.07 -9.36 11.11
N SER A 100 21.47 -10.55 10.68
CA SER A 100 21.67 -10.87 9.27
C SER A 100 20.32 -10.90 8.51
N ASN A 101 20.37 -10.85 7.18
CA ASN A 101 19.16 -10.94 6.36
C ASN A 101 18.44 -12.30 6.51
N ASP A 102 19.19 -13.39 6.78
CA ASP A 102 18.60 -14.71 7.02
C ASP A 102 17.87 -14.76 8.37
N GLU A 103 18.39 -14.10 9.41
CA GLU A 103 17.71 -13.96 10.70
C GLU A 103 16.50 -13.05 10.60
N LEU A 104 16.55 -11.97 9.80
CA LEU A 104 15.41 -11.11 9.48
C LEU A 104 14.33 -11.88 8.74
N HIS A 105 14.69 -12.66 7.71
CA HIS A 105 13.74 -13.54 7.02
C HIS A 105 13.03 -14.48 8.01
N ALA A 106 13.78 -15.18 8.85
CA ALA A 106 13.22 -16.10 9.84
C ALA A 106 12.29 -15.38 10.83
N LEU A 107 12.67 -14.19 11.31
CA LEU A 107 11.88 -13.39 12.25
C LEU A 107 10.57 -12.91 11.62
N PHE A 108 10.61 -12.32 10.42
CA PHE A 108 9.41 -11.85 9.72
C PHE A 108 8.49 -13.01 9.30
N SER A 109 9.05 -14.16 8.90
CA SER A 109 8.27 -15.39 8.65
C SER A 109 7.55 -15.86 9.91
N LYS A 110 8.21 -15.79 11.08
CA LYS A 110 7.58 -16.09 12.36
C LYS A 110 6.48 -15.09 12.71
N TRP A 111 6.68 -13.80 12.48
CA TRP A 111 5.65 -12.78 12.67
C TRP A 111 4.45 -13.00 11.76
N ASN A 112 4.69 -13.40 10.51
CA ASN A 112 3.63 -13.72 9.56
C ASN A 112 2.82 -14.97 9.94
N SER A 113 3.35 -15.87 10.74
CA SER A 113 2.60 -17.01 11.28
C SER A 113 1.74 -16.68 12.52
N GLY A 114 1.80 -15.44 13.00
CA GLY A 114 1.12 -14.98 14.22
C GLY A 114 0.16 -13.80 13.97
N ILE A 115 0.05 -12.93 14.98
CA ILE A 115 -0.88 -11.80 14.99
C ILE A 115 -0.58 -10.75 13.92
N LEU A 116 0.65 -10.69 13.42
CA LEU A 116 1.07 -9.78 12.34
C LEU A 116 0.88 -10.37 10.94
N HIS A 117 0.18 -11.51 10.82
CA HIS A 117 -0.10 -12.13 9.53
C HIS A 117 -0.73 -11.13 8.55
N SER A 118 -0.02 -10.85 7.47
CA SER A 118 -0.46 -9.91 6.43
C SER A 118 0.39 -10.05 5.17
N PHE A 119 -0.15 -9.60 4.04
CA PHE A 119 0.57 -9.55 2.78
C PHE A 119 1.90 -8.77 2.89
N LEU A 120 1.91 -7.62 3.56
CA LEU A 120 3.15 -6.82 3.69
C LEU A 120 4.23 -7.53 4.52
N ILE A 121 3.87 -8.22 5.59
CA ILE A 121 4.84 -8.98 6.39
C ILE A 121 5.34 -10.21 5.62
N GLU A 122 4.47 -10.90 4.87
CA GLU A 122 4.84 -12.02 4.01
C GLU A 122 5.88 -11.60 2.97
N ILE A 123 5.57 -10.60 2.14
CA ILE A 123 6.50 -10.15 1.10
C ILE A 123 7.78 -9.56 1.68
N THR A 124 7.74 -8.97 2.87
CA THR A 124 8.95 -8.47 3.55
C THR A 124 9.87 -9.62 3.94
N ALA A 125 9.33 -10.72 4.45
CA ALA A 125 10.11 -11.90 4.73
C ALA A 125 10.79 -12.45 3.44
N ASP A 126 10.05 -12.51 2.34
CA ASP A 126 10.57 -12.97 1.04
C ASP A 126 11.66 -12.05 0.49
N ILE A 127 11.51 -10.72 0.65
CA ILE A 127 12.52 -9.73 0.24
C ILE A 127 13.87 -10.00 0.92
N PHE A 128 13.87 -10.32 2.23
CA PHE A 128 15.13 -10.63 2.93
C PHE A 128 15.80 -11.92 2.46
N ALA A 129 15.03 -12.88 1.96
CA ALA A 129 15.54 -14.13 1.40
C ALA A 129 16.02 -13.99 -0.06
N GLN A 130 15.56 -12.95 -0.78
CA GLN A 130 15.85 -12.80 -2.20
C GLN A 130 17.34 -12.57 -2.45
N LYS A 131 17.94 -13.41 -3.32
CA LYS A 131 19.32 -13.24 -3.78
C LYS A 131 19.37 -12.26 -4.94
N ASP A 132 20.45 -11.49 -5.00
CA ASP A 132 20.78 -10.71 -6.17
C ASP A 132 21.36 -11.63 -7.27
N GLU A 133 20.87 -11.46 -8.51
CA GLU A 133 21.30 -12.30 -9.65
C GLU A 133 22.69 -11.91 -10.19
N LEU A 134 23.16 -10.71 -9.89
CA LEU A 134 24.42 -10.16 -10.40
C LEU A 134 25.58 -10.31 -9.40
N THR A 135 25.27 -10.50 -8.13
CA THR A 135 26.26 -10.63 -7.06
C THR A 135 25.93 -11.83 -6.16
N ASN A 136 26.74 -12.10 -5.17
CA ASN A 136 26.45 -13.12 -4.15
C ASN A 136 25.70 -12.57 -2.93
N ASN A 137 25.31 -11.28 -2.96
CA ASN A 137 24.65 -10.61 -1.87
C ASN A 137 23.13 -10.88 -1.85
N ARG A 138 22.47 -10.47 -0.77
CA ARG A 138 21.00 -10.36 -0.76
C ARG A 138 20.59 -9.12 -1.54
N LEU A 139 19.50 -9.23 -2.32
CA LEU A 139 19.02 -8.15 -3.18
C LEU A 139 18.72 -6.86 -2.38
N ILE A 140 18.22 -6.99 -1.16
CA ILE A 140 17.93 -5.84 -0.27
C ILE A 140 19.16 -4.97 0.00
N ASP A 141 20.34 -5.56 0.05
CA ASP A 141 21.60 -4.82 0.29
C ASP A 141 22.11 -4.13 -0.99
N MET A 142 21.52 -4.41 -2.15
CA MET A 142 21.93 -3.91 -3.47
C MET A 142 20.98 -2.86 -4.04
N ILE A 143 19.78 -2.72 -3.49
CA ILE A 143 18.78 -1.75 -3.98
C ILE A 143 19.08 -0.34 -3.48
N LEU A 144 18.56 0.65 -4.22
CA LEU A 144 18.64 2.05 -3.85
C LEU A 144 17.72 2.36 -2.65
N ASP A 145 18.25 3.08 -1.67
CA ASP A 145 17.53 3.56 -0.48
C ASP A 145 16.65 4.79 -0.77
N SER A 146 15.82 4.70 -1.80
CA SER A 146 14.91 5.75 -2.21
C SER A 146 13.54 5.15 -2.54
N ALA A 147 12.48 5.74 -1.99
CA ALA A 147 11.11 5.33 -2.20
C ALA A 147 10.32 6.39 -2.96
N HIS A 148 9.79 6.04 -4.13
CA HIS A 148 8.96 6.95 -4.92
C HIS A 148 7.49 6.88 -4.48
N GLN A 149 6.75 7.96 -4.76
CA GLN A 149 5.31 8.03 -4.58
C GLN A 149 4.59 8.55 -5.83
N LYS A 150 3.31 8.19 -5.96
CA LYS A 150 2.40 8.67 -7.03
C LYS A 150 1.37 9.68 -6.49
N GLY A 151 1.54 10.16 -5.26
CA GLY A 151 0.74 11.21 -4.64
C GLY A 151 -0.43 10.75 -3.76
N THR A 152 -0.85 9.47 -3.79
CA THR A 152 -2.03 9.02 -3.03
C THR A 152 -1.86 9.10 -1.51
N GLY A 153 -0.64 8.91 -0.98
CA GLY A 153 -0.34 9.12 0.43
C GLY A 153 -0.46 10.60 0.82
N ALA A 154 0.14 11.49 0.01
CA ALA A 154 0.05 12.93 0.23
C ALA A 154 -1.41 13.43 0.20
N TRP A 155 -2.24 12.92 -0.72
CA TRP A 155 -3.67 13.27 -0.77
C TRP A 155 -4.42 12.83 0.50
N ALA A 156 -4.07 11.68 1.09
CA ALA A 156 -4.65 11.23 2.36
C ALA A 156 -4.29 12.19 3.49
N SER A 157 -3.01 12.58 3.63
CA SER A 157 -2.55 13.57 4.60
C SER A 157 -3.22 14.94 4.42
N GLU A 158 -3.28 15.46 3.18
CA GLU A 158 -3.95 16.72 2.89
C GLU A 158 -5.43 16.72 3.29
N ASP A 159 -6.13 15.63 3.01
CA ASP A 159 -7.55 15.52 3.32
C ASP A 159 -7.79 15.35 4.82
N ALA A 160 -6.96 14.56 5.51
CA ALA A 160 -6.98 14.42 6.96
C ALA A 160 -6.78 15.77 7.66
N MET A 161 -5.81 16.60 7.20
CA MET A 161 -5.60 17.96 7.72
C MET A 161 -6.82 18.84 7.50
N LYS A 162 -7.47 18.81 6.31
CA LYS A 162 -8.69 19.58 6.03
C LYS A 162 -9.85 19.16 6.92
N LEU A 163 -9.95 17.87 7.23
CA LEU A 163 -10.99 17.29 8.09
C LEU A 163 -10.66 17.40 9.58
N GLN A 164 -9.46 17.87 9.93
CA GLN A 164 -8.96 17.91 11.30
C GLN A 164 -8.90 16.51 11.97
N VAL A 165 -8.60 15.49 11.18
CA VAL A 165 -8.38 14.13 11.64
C VAL A 165 -6.87 13.86 11.74
N PRO A 166 -6.32 13.57 12.93
CA PRO A 166 -4.89 13.33 13.06
C PRO A 166 -4.51 11.97 12.44
N ASP A 167 -3.50 11.98 11.56
CA ASP A 167 -2.91 10.78 10.97
C ASP A 167 -1.36 10.81 10.90
N PRO A 168 -0.69 11.08 12.04
CA PRO A 168 0.72 11.41 12.08
C PRO A 168 1.63 10.35 11.46
N VAL A 169 1.24 9.08 11.48
CA VAL A 169 2.07 8.01 10.89
C VAL A 169 2.05 8.07 9.36
N ILE A 170 0.92 8.43 8.76
CA ILE A 170 0.82 8.65 7.30
C ILE A 170 1.64 9.89 6.90
N ASP A 171 1.50 10.98 7.65
CA ASP A 171 2.24 12.22 7.42
C ASP A 171 3.75 11.99 7.44
N ILE A 172 4.25 11.28 8.44
CA ILE A 172 5.66 10.91 8.55
C ILE A 172 6.08 10.00 7.40
N ALA A 173 5.29 9.00 7.05
CA ALA A 173 5.60 8.09 5.94
C ALA A 173 5.72 8.81 4.60
N VAL A 174 4.86 9.80 4.34
CA VAL A 174 4.94 10.67 3.14
C VAL A 174 6.22 11.49 3.18
N SER A 175 6.50 12.17 4.30
CA SER A 175 7.68 13.00 4.48
C SER A 175 8.98 12.21 4.34
N MET A 176 9.04 10.99 4.88
CA MET A 176 10.22 10.13 4.78
C MET A 176 10.47 9.63 3.34
N ARG A 177 9.40 9.41 2.55
CA ARG A 177 9.55 9.10 1.12
C ARG A 177 10.14 10.28 0.35
N ASP A 178 9.66 11.49 0.60
CA ASP A 178 10.20 12.69 -0.02
C ASP A 178 11.66 12.91 0.39
N LEU A 179 11.98 12.76 1.69
CA LEU A 179 13.34 12.84 2.20
C LEU A 179 14.27 11.78 1.58
N SER A 180 13.77 10.58 1.29
CA SER A 180 14.56 9.52 0.69
C SER A 180 15.14 9.89 -0.68
N ALA A 181 14.49 10.78 -1.43
CA ALA A 181 14.95 11.25 -2.73
C ALA A 181 16.23 12.11 -2.65
N TYR A 182 16.52 12.71 -1.50
CA TYR A 182 17.68 13.60 -1.27
C TYR A 182 18.92 12.82 -0.79
N LYS A 183 19.31 11.77 -1.52
CA LYS A 183 20.40 10.89 -1.09
C LYS A 183 21.73 11.62 -0.89
N LYS A 184 22.08 12.53 -1.78
CA LYS A 184 23.35 13.29 -1.68
C LYS A 184 23.40 14.17 -0.43
N GLU A 185 22.32 14.88 -0.16
CA GLU A 185 22.15 15.75 1.00
C GLU A 185 22.19 14.93 2.30
N ARG A 186 21.49 13.78 2.33
CA ARG A 186 21.53 12.87 3.48
C ARG A 186 22.94 12.36 3.78
N GLN A 187 23.70 11.97 2.74
CA GLN A 187 25.09 11.53 2.89
C GLN A 187 26.06 12.63 3.32
N ILE A 188 25.76 13.89 3.02
CA ILE A 188 26.52 15.03 3.53
C ILE A 188 26.18 15.27 5.00
N ALA A 189 24.89 15.26 5.35
CA ALA A 189 24.43 15.49 6.72
C ALA A 189 24.92 14.42 7.71
N GLU A 190 25.06 13.17 7.25
CA GLU A 190 25.61 12.07 8.07
C GLU A 190 27.05 12.32 8.56
N LYS A 191 27.80 13.20 7.89
CA LYS A 191 29.21 13.50 8.19
C LYS A 191 29.40 14.70 9.11
N ILE A 192 28.33 15.38 9.46
CA ILE A 192 28.32 16.56 10.36
C ILE A 192 28.04 16.11 11.79
#